data_96e33dc2c554baf4467b70299aad7d47
#
_entry.id   96e33dc2c554baf4467b70299aad7d47
#
_cell.length_a   1.000
_cell.length_b   1.000
_cell.length_c   1.000
_cell.angle_alpha   90.00
_cell.angle_beta   90.00
_cell.angle_gamma   90.00
#
_symmetry.space_group_name_H-M   'P 1'
#
loop_
_entity.id
_entity.type
_entity.pdbx_description
1 polymer ?
#
loop_
_entity_poly.entity_id
_entity_poly.type
_entity_poly.pdbx_seq_one_letter_code
_entity_poly.pdbx_strand_id
1 'polypeptide(L)'
;MNLYKIKHPEEQVNFAQAVRQGLGKDQGLFFPETIPALTNIDELLALPLVERSQKILGTLIGEELPKATLDAMVKNAFTFTAPLEKVEDNIYALELFHGPTLAFKDFGGRFMAQALAAVRGDGKITILTATSGDTGAAVAHAFYGLENINVVILYPKGKISPLQEKLFCTLGGNIRTVAINGDFDACQALVKQAFDDAELRQAIGLNSANSINISRLLAQVCYYFEAVAQLPKEKRDNVVVSVPSGNFGNLTAGLIAKTLGLPIKRFIASTNANDTVPRYLESGNWAPKATVATLSNAMDVSRPNNWPRVEELFKRNGWNLSDLGSGMLSDGETEETLKAMYAKGYLCEPHGAIAYQVLKDQLKADETGIFLCTAHPAKFKESVERILSLDLPLPEALDKHNKLPLLSDEMDDDFAQLRAYLLK
;
A
#
# COMPACT_ATOMS: atom_id res chain seq x y z
N MET A 1 -8.61 5.71 20.01
CA MET A 1 -9.06 4.61 19.15
C MET A 1 -8.82 3.29 19.86
N ASN A 2 -9.83 2.44 19.88
CA ASN A 2 -9.70 1.08 20.41
C ASN A 2 -9.64 0.10 19.24
N LEU A 3 -8.69 -0.82 19.30
CA LEU A 3 -8.50 -1.86 18.29
C LEU A 3 -8.46 -3.22 18.99
N TYR A 4 -8.79 -4.26 18.24
CA TYR A 4 -8.72 -5.64 18.72
C TYR A 4 -7.96 -6.49 17.69
N LYS A 5 -7.44 -7.63 18.13
CA LYS A 5 -6.87 -8.62 17.23
C LYS A 5 -7.99 -9.50 16.66
N ILE A 6 -8.03 -9.65 15.35
CA ILE A 6 -9.10 -10.42 14.70
C ILE A 6 -9.14 -11.85 15.20
N LYS A 7 -7.98 -12.50 15.41
CA LYS A 7 -7.89 -13.87 15.91
C LYS A 7 -8.18 -13.99 17.40
N HIS A 8 -8.01 -12.92 18.17
CA HIS A 8 -8.14 -12.88 19.63
C HIS A 8 -8.85 -11.58 20.02
N PRO A 9 -10.19 -11.50 19.81
CA PRO A 9 -10.93 -10.24 20.03
C PRO A 9 -10.89 -9.70 21.46
N GLU A 10 -10.54 -10.55 22.44
CA GLU A 10 -10.36 -10.16 23.83
C GLU A 10 -9.09 -9.32 24.04
N GLU A 11 -8.12 -9.40 23.13
CA GLU A 11 -6.91 -8.58 23.20
C GLU A 11 -7.15 -7.23 22.53
N GLN A 12 -7.26 -6.20 23.37
CA GLN A 12 -7.51 -4.84 22.91
C GLN A 12 -6.27 -3.96 23.15
N VAL A 13 -6.05 -3.04 22.22
CA VAL A 13 -4.96 -2.07 22.27
C VAL A 13 -5.48 -0.70 21.81
N ASN A 14 -4.76 0.35 22.14
CA ASN A 14 -5.01 1.67 21.55
C ASN A 14 -4.22 1.85 20.25
N PHE A 15 -4.43 2.98 19.58
CA PHE A 15 -3.76 3.29 18.31
C PHE A 15 -2.23 3.30 18.46
N ALA A 16 -1.72 3.97 19.49
CA ALA A 16 -0.28 4.05 19.73
C ALA A 16 0.36 2.67 19.90
N GLN A 17 -0.29 1.79 20.67
CA GLN A 17 0.20 0.42 20.86
C GLN A 17 0.18 -0.39 19.56
N ALA A 18 -0.89 -0.29 18.78
CA ALA A 18 -1.01 -0.99 17.50
C ALA A 18 0.06 -0.52 16.49
N VAL A 19 0.32 0.77 16.41
CA VAL A 19 1.36 1.33 15.54
C VAL A 19 2.74 0.86 15.95
N ARG A 20 3.05 0.88 17.24
CA ARG A 20 4.35 0.43 17.76
C ARG A 20 4.58 -1.07 17.60
N GLN A 21 3.53 -1.87 17.79
CA GLN A 21 3.64 -3.33 17.66
C GLN A 21 3.62 -3.80 16.22
N GLY A 22 2.93 -3.09 15.34
CA GLY A 22 2.73 -3.47 13.95
C GLY A 22 1.86 -4.71 13.81
N LEU A 23 2.34 -5.84 14.33
CA LEU A 23 1.63 -7.12 14.44
C LEU A 23 1.44 -7.48 15.91
N GLY A 24 0.30 -8.06 16.24
CA GLY A 24 0.11 -8.69 17.52
C GLY A 24 0.87 -10.03 17.63
N LYS A 25 0.84 -10.64 18.80
CA LYS A 25 1.30 -12.02 19.00
C LYS A 25 0.58 -12.93 17.99
N ASP A 26 1.25 -13.97 17.55
CA ASP A 26 0.74 -14.93 16.55
C ASP A 26 0.44 -14.30 15.19
N GLN A 27 1.12 -13.18 14.86
CA GLN A 27 0.92 -12.43 13.61
C GLN A 27 -0.52 -11.97 13.41
N GLY A 28 -1.26 -11.72 14.53
CA GLY A 28 -2.62 -11.23 14.50
C GLY A 28 -2.72 -9.79 14.01
N LEU A 29 -3.73 -9.54 13.17
CA LEU A 29 -4.00 -8.22 12.61
C LEU A 29 -4.86 -7.40 13.58
N PHE A 30 -4.48 -6.14 13.79
CA PHE A 30 -5.31 -5.19 14.52
C PHE A 30 -6.39 -4.60 13.62
N PHE A 31 -7.56 -4.37 14.22
CA PHE A 31 -8.70 -3.80 13.51
C PHE A 31 -9.49 -2.88 14.44
N PRO A 32 -10.04 -1.74 13.92
CA PRO A 32 -10.81 -0.82 14.77
C PRO A 32 -12.06 -1.46 15.33
N GLU A 33 -12.28 -1.30 16.64
CA GLU A 33 -13.50 -1.75 17.29
C GLU A 33 -14.72 -1.04 16.73
N THR A 34 -14.60 0.27 16.50
CA THR A 34 -15.68 1.10 15.98
C THR A 34 -15.23 1.84 14.73
N ILE A 35 -16.04 1.76 13.68
CA ILE A 35 -15.91 2.59 12.48
C ILE A 35 -17.22 3.38 12.41
N PRO A 36 -17.23 4.67 12.80
CA PRO A 36 -18.48 5.44 12.87
C PRO A 36 -19.00 5.77 11.48
N ALA A 37 -20.31 5.79 11.31
CA ALA A 37 -20.94 6.31 10.10
C ALA A 37 -20.87 7.83 10.10
N LEU A 38 -20.30 8.41 9.07
CA LEU A 38 -20.25 9.87 8.89
C LEU A 38 -21.56 10.36 8.30
N THR A 39 -22.09 11.46 8.84
CA THR A 39 -23.36 12.05 8.40
C THR A 39 -23.17 13.26 7.49
N ASN A 40 -21.95 13.76 7.37
CA ASN A 40 -21.59 14.97 6.65
C ASN A 40 -20.74 14.71 5.40
N ILE A 41 -21.06 13.66 4.66
CA ILE A 41 -20.26 13.21 3.51
C ILE A 41 -20.12 14.33 2.48
N ASP A 42 -21.22 15.00 2.12
CA ASP A 42 -21.17 16.07 1.09
C ASP A 42 -20.27 17.23 1.50
N GLU A 43 -20.27 17.59 2.77
CA GLU A 43 -19.37 18.62 3.31
C GLU A 43 -17.91 18.18 3.24
N LEU A 44 -17.63 16.92 3.57
CA LEU A 44 -16.27 16.36 3.48
C LEU A 44 -15.78 16.32 2.03
N LEU A 45 -16.63 15.94 1.10
CA LEU A 45 -16.27 15.87 -0.32
C LEU A 45 -16.00 17.26 -0.93
N ALA A 46 -16.49 18.32 -0.32
CA ALA A 46 -16.21 19.70 -0.75
C ALA A 46 -14.85 20.23 -0.28
N LEU A 47 -14.18 19.53 0.65
CA LEU A 47 -12.89 19.94 1.19
C LEU A 47 -11.73 19.48 0.30
N PRO A 48 -10.56 20.18 0.36
CA PRO A 48 -9.33 19.67 -0.24
C PRO A 48 -8.85 18.39 0.46
N LEU A 49 -8.00 17.63 -0.21
CA LEU A 49 -7.49 16.33 0.26
C LEU A 49 -6.96 16.37 1.70
N VAL A 50 -6.06 17.31 2.01
CA VAL A 50 -5.43 17.37 3.33
C VAL A 50 -6.45 17.66 4.43
N GLU A 51 -7.27 18.68 4.25
CA GLU A 51 -8.28 19.06 5.25
C GLU A 51 -9.31 17.96 5.45
N ARG A 52 -9.76 17.34 4.39
CA ARG A 52 -10.70 16.21 4.45
C ARG A 52 -10.07 15.03 5.18
N SER A 53 -8.82 14.70 4.85
CA SER A 53 -8.08 13.60 5.48
C SER A 53 -7.87 13.83 6.98
N GLN A 54 -7.58 15.07 7.39
CA GLN A 54 -7.48 15.43 8.80
C GLN A 54 -8.79 15.14 9.56
N LYS A 55 -9.91 15.44 8.95
CA LYS A 55 -11.24 15.17 9.56
C LYS A 55 -11.56 13.67 9.60
N ILE A 56 -11.30 12.95 8.53
CA ILE A 56 -11.55 11.50 8.45
C ILE A 56 -10.69 10.76 9.47
N LEU A 57 -9.39 11.02 9.48
CA LEU A 57 -8.45 10.36 10.39
C LEU A 57 -8.69 10.79 11.84
N GLY A 58 -9.07 12.05 12.06
CA GLY A 58 -9.49 12.54 13.37
C GLY A 58 -10.70 11.80 13.92
N THR A 59 -11.67 11.49 13.07
CA THR A 59 -12.85 10.70 13.45
C THR A 59 -12.48 9.26 13.78
N LEU A 60 -11.60 8.65 12.99
CA LEU A 60 -11.18 7.25 13.19
C LEU A 60 -10.27 7.08 14.41
N ILE A 61 -9.29 7.93 14.58
CA ILE A 61 -8.29 7.83 15.67
C ILE A 61 -8.83 8.42 16.96
N GLY A 62 -9.66 9.46 16.86
CA GLY A 62 -10.29 10.10 18.01
C GLY A 62 -9.32 10.96 18.82
N GLU A 63 -9.67 11.16 20.09
CA GLU A 63 -8.95 12.06 20.99
C GLU A 63 -7.64 11.49 21.53
N GLU A 64 -7.29 10.27 21.18
CA GLU A 64 -6.03 9.65 21.62
C GLU A 64 -4.81 10.48 21.18
N LEU A 65 -4.87 11.09 20.01
CA LEU A 65 -3.87 12.05 19.56
C LEU A 65 -4.43 13.46 19.61
N PRO A 66 -3.66 14.44 20.10
CA PRO A 66 -4.08 15.84 20.03
C PRO A 66 -4.38 16.24 18.58
N LYS A 67 -5.43 17.03 18.38
CA LYS A 67 -5.86 17.46 17.03
C LYS A 67 -4.71 18.12 16.27
N ALA A 68 -3.95 19.00 16.91
CA ALA A 68 -2.82 19.68 16.25
C ALA A 68 -1.72 18.70 15.79
N THR A 69 -1.46 17.65 16.58
CA THR A 69 -0.49 16.61 16.22
C THR A 69 -0.96 15.83 15.00
N LEU A 70 -2.21 15.37 15.01
CA LEU A 70 -2.77 14.62 13.89
C LEU A 70 -2.84 15.47 12.62
N ASP A 71 -3.28 16.72 12.73
CA ASP A 71 -3.35 17.63 11.60
C ASP A 71 -1.97 17.85 10.96
N ALA A 72 -0.92 17.98 11.77
CA ALA A 72 0.46 18.10 11.29
C ALA A 72 0.94 16.81 10.62
N MET A 73 0.61 15.64 11.18
CA MET A 73 0.95 14.34 10.60
C MET A 73 0.38 14.21 9.18
N VAL A 74 -0.88 14.52 9.00
CA VAL A 74 -1.55 14.44 7.70
C VAL A 74 -0.94 15.42 6.70
N LYS A 75 -0.74 16.67 7.11
CA LYS A 75 -0.14 17.70 6.28
C LYS A 75 1.27 17.30 5.81
N ASN A 76 2.08 16.74 6.69
CA ASN A 76 3.44 16.31 6.38
C ASN A 76 3.46 15.04 5.51
N ALA A 77 2.47 14.18 5.65
CA ALA A 77 2.40 12.93 4.89
C ALA A 77 1.87 13.13 3.47
N PHE A 78 0.80 13.91 3.30
CA PHE A 78 0.09 14.06 2.03
C PHE A 78 0.50 15.37 1.34
N THR A 79 1.69 15.39 0.77
CA THR A 79 2.28 16.56 0.08
C THR A 79 2.14 16.50 -1.45
N PHE A 80 1.38 15.53 -1.97
CA PHE A 80 1.16 15.29 -3.40
C PHE A 80 -0.31 14.95 -3.64
N THR A 81 -0.72 15.02 -4.90
CA THR A 81 -2.12 14.86 -5.29
C THR A 81 -2.46 13.41 -5.66
N ALA A 82 -3.74 13.10 -5.70
CA ALA A 82 -4.29 11.86 -6.23
C ALA A 82 -5.36 12.21 -7.27
N PRO A 83 -4.93 12.63 -8.49
CA PRO A 83 -5.89 13.08 -9.50
C PRO A 83 -6.74 11.95 -10.06
N LEU A 84 -7.97 12.28 -10.39
CA LEU A 84 -8.90 11.40 -11.07
C LEU A 84 -8.95 11.80 -12.54
N GLU A 85 -8.54 10.90 -13.43
CA GLU A 85 -8.45 11.15 -14.86
C GLU A 85 -9.52 10.36 -15.63
N LYS A 86 -10.28 11.02 -16.48
CA LYS A 86 -11.25 10.33 -17.34
C LYS A 86 -10.50 9.57 -18.43
N VAL A 87 -10.69 8.26 -18.52
CA VAL A 87 -10.07 7.40 -19.53
C VAL A 87 -11.03 7.16 -20.70
N GLU A 88 -12.28 6.89 -20.40
CA GLU A 88 -13.36 6.75 -21.37
C GLU A 88 -14.69 7.05 -20.68
N ASP A 89 -15.79 7.02 -21.43
CA ASP A 89 -17.09 7.30 -20.84
C ASP A 89 -17.38 6.35 -19.66
N ASN A 90 -17.71 6.96 -18.52
CA ASN A 90 -18.00 6.29 -17.26
C ASN A 90 -16.84 5.50 -16.63
N ILE A 91 -15.61 5.63 -17.12
CA ILE A 91 -14.43 4.98 -16.51
C ILE A 91 -13.35 6.01 -16.24
N TYR A 92 -12.91 6.06 -14.98
CA TYR A 92 -11.91 7.00 -14.49
C TYR A 92 -10.76 6.27 -13.83
N ALA A 93 -9.56 6.81 -13.98
CA ALA A 93 -8.33 6.35 -13.31
C ALA A 93 -8.05 7.23 -12.09
N LEU A 94 -7.93 6.63 -10.92
CA LEU A 94 -7.39 7.32 -9.74
C LEU A 94 -5.88 7.11 -9.72
N GLU A 95 -5.13 8.17 -9.99
CA GLU A 95 -3.68 8.12 -10.07
C GLU A 95 -3.05 8.31 -8.68
N LEU A 96 -2.50 7.25 -8.12
CA LEU A 96 -1.91 7.21 -6.78
C LEU A 96 -0.38 7.26 -6.79
N PHE A 97 0.22 7.69 -7.90
CA PHE A 97 1.65 7.56 -8.15
C PHE A 97 2.40 8.90 -8.27
N HIS A 98 1.85 9.97 -7.69
CA HIS A 98 2.45 11.31 -7.76
C HIS A 98 3.30 11.65 -6.53
N GLY A 99 3.52 10.71 -5.65
CA GLY A 99 4.40 10.88 -4.49
C GLY A 99 5.88 10.66 -4.81
N PRO A 100 6.76 10.76 -3.81
CA PRO A 100 8.22 10.72 -4.02
C PRO A 100 8.74 9.46 -4.66
N THR A 101 8.08 8.32 -4.44
CA THR A 101 8.53 7.03 -4.99
C THR A 101 7.61 6.49 -6.08
N LEU A 102 6.66 7.32 -6.55
CA LEU A 102 5.80 7.04 -7.70
C LEU A 102 4.96 5.76 -7.54
N ALA A 103 4.54 5.46 -6.33
CA ALA A 103 3.63 4.37 -6.02
C ALA A 103 2.65 4.78 -4.90
N PHE A 104 1.50 4.11 -4.85
CA PHE A 104 0.47 4.39 -3.84
C PHE A 104 0.97 4.19 -2.40
N LYS A 105 2.04 3.42 -2.22
CA LYS A 105 2.66 3.16 -0.92
C LYS A 105 3.16 4.43 -0.24
N ASP A 106 3.37 5.51 -0.99
CA ASP A 106 3.75 6.81 -0.42
C ASP A 106 2.69 7.36 0.55
N PHE A 107 1.41 7.13 0.29
CA PHE A 107 0.35 7.56 1.23
C PHE A 107 0.47 6.87 2.58
N GLY A 108 0.44 5.55 2.57
CA GLY A 108 0.48 4.76 3.80
C GLY A 108 1.82 4.83 4.51
N GLY A 109 2.91 4.75 3.77
CA GLY A 109 4.27 4.78 4.31
C GLY A 109 4.59 6.10 4.99
N ARG A 110 4.27 7.22 4.37
CA ARG A 110 4.55 8.55 4.92
C ARG A 110 3.68 8.84 6.15
N PHE A 111 2.42 8.44 6.14
CA PHE A 111 1.57 8.59 7.32
C PHE A 111 2.03 7.70 8.48
N MET A 112 2.40 6.46 8.20
CA MET A 112 2.95 5.56 9.22
C MET A 112 4.21 6.14 9.85
N ALA A 113 5.11 6.74 9.06
CA ALA A 113 6.32 7.37 9.57
C ALA A 113 5.99 8.50 10.54
N GLN A 114 5.03 9.36 10.19
CA GLN A 114 4.56 10.42 11.07
C GLN A 114 3.91 9.87 12.35
N ALA A 115 3.08 8.84 12.22
CA ALA A 115 2.42 8.20 13.35
C ALA A 115 3.45 7.57 14.31
N LEU A 116 4.42 6.84 13.77
CA LEU A 116 5.45 6.20 14.58
C LEU A 116 6.32 7.22 15.30
N ALA A 117 6.69 8.31 14.63
CA ALA A 117 7.43 9.41 15.26
C ALA A 117 6.64 10.05 16.40
N ALA A 118 5.31 10.18 16.26
CA ALA A 118 4.45 10.76 17.29
C ALA A 118 4.26 9.85 18.50
N VAL A 119 4.22 8.53 18.33
CA VAL A 119 3.88 7.57 19.38
C VAL A 119 5.06 6.78 19.94
N ARG A 120 6.27 6.98 19.42
CA ARG A 120 7.45 6.19 19.81
C ARG A 120 7.89 6.38 21.28
N GLY A 121 7.46 7.46 21.91
CA GLY A 121 7.98 7.85 23.23
C GLY A 121 9.39 8.43 23.12
N ASP A 122 10.21 8.22 24.17
CA ASP A 122 11.58 8.79 24.25
C ASP A 122 12.65 7.86 23.64
N GLY A 123 12.27 6.64 23.26
CA GLY A 123 13.20 5.64 22.74
C GLY A 123 13.59 5.85 21.28
N LYS A 124 14.75 5.31 20.89
CA LYS A 124 15.13 5.17 19.49
C LYS A 124 14.44 3.97 18.89
N ILE A 125 14.11 4.04 17.60
CA ILE A 125 13.51 2.95 16.85
C ILE A 125 14.41 2.60 15.67
N THR A 126 14.57 1.30 15.42
CA THR A 126 15.19 0.80 14.20
C THR A 126 14.13 0.05 13.39
N ILE A 127 13.85 0.54 12.20
CA ILE A 127 13.00 -0.14 11.23
C ILE A 127 13.86 -1.10 10.41
N LEU A 128 13.48 -2.36 10.39
CA LEU A 128 14.13 -3.37 9.55
C LEU A 128 13.12 -3.94 8.57
N THR A 129 13.45 -3.91 7.29
CA THR A 129 12.58 -4.45 6.25
C THR A 129 13.38 -5.13 5.16
N ALA A 130 12.80 -6.16 4.55
CA ALA A 130 13.30 -6.74 3.31
C ALA A 130 12.46 -6.22 2.15
N THR A 131 13.08 -5.96 1.01
CA THR A 131 12.39 -5.44 -0.16
C THR A 131 12.82 -6.14 -1.44
N SER A 132 11.88 -6.23 -2.37
CA SER A 132 12.13 -6.55 -3.77
C SER A 132 12.07 -5.30 -4.67
N GLY A 133 11.94 -4.08 -4.06
CA GLY A 133 11.98 -2.81 -4.78
C GLY A 133 11.08 -1.74 -4.18
N ASP A 134 9.80 -1.73 -4.50
CA ASP A 134 8.86 -0.64 -4.20
C ASP A 134 8.67 -0.36 -2.70
N THR A 135 8.55 -1.39 -1.89
CA THR A 135 8.36 -1.22 -0.45
C THR A 135 9.57 -0.55 0.19
N GLY A 136 10.79 -0.97 -0.19
CA GLY A 136 12.02 -0.36 0.31
C GLY A 136 12.12 1.12 -0.03
N ALA A 137 11.78 1.48 -1.25
CA ALA A 137 11.79 2.87 -1.69
C ALA A 137 10.79 3.71 -0.88
N ALA A 138 9.56 3.25 -0.72
CA ALA A 138 8.53 3.97 0.03
C ALA A 138 8.92 4.15 1.50
N VAL A 139 9.45 3.10 2.14
CA VAL A 139 9.91 3.15 3.52
C VAL A 139 11.08 4.11 3.68
N ALA A 140 12.09 4.00 2.81
CA ALA A 140 13.27 4.86 2.87
C ALA A 140 12.88 6.35 2.77
N HIS A 141 12.08 6.72 1.78
CA HIS A 141 11.66 8.10 1.59
C HIS A 141 10.73 8.60 2.71
N ALA A 142 9.88 7.72 3.25
CA ALA A 142 8.97 8.09 4.32
C ALA A 142 9.69 8.43 5.62
N PHE A 143 10.72 7.69 5.96
CA PHE A 143 11.46 7.85 7.21
C PHE A 143 12.70 8.73 7.10
N TYR A 144 13.12 9.09 5.88
CA TYR A 144 14.32 9.89 5.67
C TYR A 144 14.28 11.21 6.43
N GLY A 145 15.30 11.47 7.21
CA GLY A 145 15.45 12.71 7.96
C GLY A 145 14.69 12.77 9.30
N LEU A 146 13.94 11.72 9.67
CA LEU A 146 13.25 11.69 10.96
C LEU A 146 14.24 11.39 12.08
N GLU A 147 14.20 12.20 13.13
CA GLU A 147 15.06 12.04 14.29
C GLU A 147 14.71 10.79 15.09
N ASN A 148 15.71 10.13 15.65
CA ASN A 148 15.59 8.96 16.53
C ASN A 148 14.94 7.74 15.87
N ILE A 149 14.84 7.73 14.55
CA ILE A 149 14.38 6.56 13.78
C ILE A 149 15.47 6.22 12.76
N ASN A 150 16.01 5.01 12.86
CA ASN A 150 16.94 4.46 11.90
C ASN A 150 16.24 3.41 11.05
N VAL A 151 16.62 3.34 9.78
CA VAL A 151 16.05 2.37 8.85
C VAL A 151 17.16 1.52 8.26
N VAL A 152 16.97 0.21 8.26
CA VAL A 152 17.83 -0.75 7.58
C VAL A 152 17.00 -1.56 6.60
N ILE A 153 17.40 -1.50 5.34
CA ILE A 153 16.69 -2.17 4.24
C ILE A 153 17.59 -3.24 3.65
N LEU A 154 17.12 -4.49 3.69
CA LEU A 154 17.80 -5.63 3.08
C LEU A 154 17.20 -5.91 1.70
N TYR A 155 18.05 -6.12 0.72
CA TYR A 155 17.60 -6.49 -0.63
C TYR A 155 18.54 -7.49 -1.29
N PRO A 156 18.05 -8.30 -2.23
CA PRO A 156 18.88 -9.31 -2.90
C PRO A 156 19.81 -8.64 -3.91
N LYS A 157 21.12 -8.78 -3.71
CA LYS A 157 22.15 -8.19 -4.56
C LYS A 157 21.98 -8.64 -6.02
N GLY A 158 21.94 -7.67 -6.93
CA GLY A 158 21.86 -7.93 -8.36
C GLY A 158 20.51 -8.40 -8.88
N LYS A 159 19.49 -8.49 -8.03
CA LYS A 159 18.16 -8.98 -8.39
C LYS A 159 17.07 -7.90 -8.39
N ILE A 160 17.48 -6.65 -8.18
CA ILE A 160 16.61 -5.48 -8.29
C ILE A 160 17.12 -4.63 -9.44
N SER A 161 16.20 -4.02 -10.21
CA SER A 161 16.62 -3.16 -11.32
C SER A 161 17.50 -2.02 -10.80
N PRO A 162 18.51 -1.58 -11.57
CA PRO A 162 19.36 -0.45 -11.18
C PRO A 162 18.56 0.81 -10.83
N LEU A 163 17.46 1.04 -11.54
CA LEU A 163 16.59 2.19 -11.31
C LEU A 163 15.92 2.13 -9.93
N GLN A 164 15.38 0.96 -9.55
CA GLN A 164 14.77 0.76 -8.24
C GLN A 164 15.80 0.83 -7.12
N GLU A 165 16.98 0.24 -7.32
CA GLU A 165 18.07 0.27 -6.34
C GLU A 165 18.49 1.72 -6.05
N LYS A 166 18.67 2.54 -7.07
CA LYS A 166 19.03 3.96 -6.93
C LYS A 166 17.98 4.75 -6.15
N LEU A 167 16.74 4.36 -6.20
CA LEU A 167 15.67 5.10 -5.56
C LEU A 167 15.75 5.06 -4.02
N PHE A 168 16.28 3.99 -3.42
CA PHE A 168 16.41 3.90 -1.97
C PHE A 168 17.85 3.76 -1.45
N CYS A 169 18.81 3.43 -2.29
CA CYS A 169 20.21 3.23 -1.88
C CYS A 169 21.08 4.48 -2.01
N THR A 170 20.49 5.63 -2.28
CA THR A 170 21.23 6.89 -2.50
C THR A 170 20.95 7.96 -1.45
N LEU A 171 20.09 7.68 -0.47
CA LEU A 171 19.64 8.67 0.50
C LEU A 171 20.66 8.95 1.60
N GLY A 172 21.25 7.94 2.20
CA GLY A 172 22.14 8.09 3.34
C GLY A 172 21.43 8.58 4.61
N GLY A 173 22.14 9.30 5.46
CA GLY A 173 21.56 9.78 6.72
C GLY A 173 21.12 8.65 7.64
N ASN A 174 19.87 8.68 8.06
CA ASN A 174 19.27 7.63 8.91
C ASN A 174 18.86 6.38 8.14
N ILE A 175 19.07 6.36 6.81
CA ILE A 175 18.72 5.22 5.96
C ILE A 175 19.98 4.44 5.61
N ARG A 176 20.04 3.17 6.03
CA ARG A 176 21.10 2.24 5.67
C ARG A 176 20.52 1.13 4.82
N THR A 177 21.21 0.77 3.75
CA THR A 177 20.77 -0.28 2.83
C THR A 177 21.85 -1.34 2.72
N VAL A 178 21.44 -2.61 2.67
CA VAL A 178 22.34 -3.75 2.65
C VAL A 178 21.98 -4.70 1.52
N ALA A 179 22.88 -4.85 0.57
CA ALA A 179 22.77 -5.83 -0.50
C ALA A 179 23.20 -7.20 0.03
N ILE A 180 22.28 -8.13 0.10
CA ILE A 180 22.50 -9.48 0.60
C ILE A 180 22.90 -10.40 -0.53
N ASN A 181 23.96 -11.19 -0.33
CA ASN A 181 24.37 -12.26 -1.24
C ASN A 181 23.39 -13.45 -1.10
N GLY A 182 22.22 -13.32 -1.70
CA GLY A 182 21.12 -14.28 -1.62
C GLY A 182 19.92 -13.77 -2.41
N ASP A 183 18.81 -14.49 -2.29
CA ASP A 183 17.56 -14.09 -2.92
C ASP A 183 16.67 -13.28 -1.95
N PHE A 184 15.48 -12.93 -2.39
CA PHE A 184 14.53 -12.19 -1.56
C PHE A 184 14.06 -13.01 -0.34
N ASP A 185 13.88 -14.33 -0.50
CA ASP A 185 13.50 -15.21 0.60
C ASP A 185 14.59 -15.23 1.69
N ALA A 186 15.87 -15.19 1.28
CA ALA A 186 16.99 -15.07 2.23
C ALA A 186 16.90 -13.75 3.01
N CYS A 187 16.58 -12.65 2.34
CA CYS A 187 16.40 -11.36 3.01
C CYS A 187 15.26 -11.41 4.02
N GLN A 188 14.13 -11.98 3.65
CA GLN A 188 12.97 -12.14 4.55
C GLN A 188 13.30 -13.04 5.74
N ALA A 189 14.03 -14.11 5.52
CA ALA A 189 14.46 -15.02 6.59
C ALA A 189 15.36 -14.31 7.60
N LEU A 190 16.29 -13.47 7.16
CA LEU A 190 17.14 -12.66 8.02
C LEU A 190 16.32 -11.68 8.87
N VAL A 191 15.34 -11.01 8.27
CA VAL A 191 14.44 -10.10 9.00
C VAL A 191 13.67 -10.86 10.07
N LYS A 192 13.14 -12.03 9.73
CA LYS A 192 12.40 -12.88 10.67
C LYS A 192 13.27 -13.33 11.84
N GLN A 193 14.50 -13.74 11.58
CA GLN A 193 15.47 -14.11 12.62
C GLN A 193 15.74 -12.92 13.56
N ALA A 194 15.85 -11.71 13.03
CA ALA A 194 16.06 -10.52 13.84
C ALA A 194 14.86 -10.28 14.77
N PHE A 195 13.64 -10.42 14.27
CA PHE A 195 12.44 -10.25 15.09
C PHE A 195 12.22 -11.36 16.11
N ASP A 196 12.83 -12.52 15.92
CA ASP A 196 12.81 -13.62 16.89
C ASP A 196 13.86 -13.44 17.99
N ASP A 197 14.81 -12.54 17.85
CA ASP A 197 15.88 -12.25 18.81
C ASP A 197 15.42 -11.17 19.81
N ALA A 198 14.96 -11.60 20.98
CA ALA A 198 14.41 -10.70 22.00
C ALA A 198 15.44 -9.67 22.52
N GLU A 199 16.69 -10.08 22.69
CA GLU A 199 17.76 -9.18 23.13
C GLU A 199 18.03 -8.09 22.10
N LEU A 200 18.11 -8.47 20.81
CA LEU A 200 18.30 -7.53 19.71
C LEU A 200 17.12 -6.55 19.62
N ARG A 201 15.89 -7.04 19.69
CA ARG A 201 14.68 -6.18 19.64
C ARG A 201 14.72 -5.09 20.70
N GLN A 202 15.09 -5.44 21.92
CA GLN A 202 15.19 -4.46 23.01
C GLN A 202 16.36 -3.50 22.82
N ALA A 203 17.50 -4.00 22.38
CA ALA A 203 18.71 -3.19 22.25
C ALA A 203 18.57 -2.04 21.26
N ILE A 204 17.85 -2.25 20.15
CA ILE A 204 17.75 -1.28 19.06
C ILE A 204 16.33 -0.73 18.85
N GLY A 205 15.36 -1.13 19.66
CA GLY A 205 13.97 -0.75 19.45
C GLY A 205 13.45 -1.23 18.10
N LEU A 206 13.67 -2.51 17.77
CA LEU A 206 13.36 -3.08 16.47
C LEU A 206 11.87 -3.01 16.17
N ASN A 207 11.54 -2.46 15.00
CA ASN A 207 10.16 -2.34 14.52
C ASN A 207 10.08 -2.63 13.03
N SER A 208 8.87 -2.91 12.56
CA SER A 208 8.59 -3.24 11.18
C SER A 208 7.82 -2.12 10.49
N ALA A 209 8.14 -1.87 9.23
CA ALA A 209 7.37 -1.00 8.35
C ALA A 209 6.37 -1.80 7.49
N ASN A 210 5.82 -2.87 8.04
CA ASN A 210 4.98 -3.80 7.30
C ASN A 210 3.69 -3.13 6.79
N SER A 211 3.23 -3.55 5.60
CA SER A 211 1.99 -3.06 4.96
C SER A 211 0.72 -3.35 5.76
N ILE A 212 0.79 -4.23 6.75
CA ILE A 212 -0.33 -4.56 7.63
C ILE A 212 -0.45 -3.65 8.85
N ASN A 213 0.51 -2.75 9.08
CA ASN A 213 0.42 -1.76 10.15
C ASN A 213 -0.86 -0.94 9.98
N ILE A 214 -1.63 -0.80 11.06
CA ILE A 214 -2.93 -0.12 10.99
C ILE A 214 -2.82 1.32 10.49
N SER A 215 -1.74 2.03 10.81
CA SER A 215 -1.54 3.41 10.35
C SER A 215 -1.41 3.50 8.82
N ARG A 216 -0.77 2.51 8.20
CA ARG A 216 -0.68 2.42 6.73
C ARG A 216 -2.06 2.18 6.10
N LEU A 217 -2.84 1.32 6.73
CA LEU A 217 -4.19 1.02 6.26
C LEU A 217 -5.11 2.23 6.34
N LEU A 218 -5.15 2.89 7.50
CA LEU A 218 -6.04 4.05 7.71
C LEU A 218 -5.73 5.21 6.76
N ALA A 219 -4.47 5.46 6.47
CA ALA A 219 -4.09 6.50 5.51
C ALA A 219 -4.69 6.30 4.12
N GLN A 220 -4.78 5.05 3.68
CA GLN A 220 -5.29 4.72 2.36
C GLN A 220 -6.80 4.97 2.22
N VAL A 221 -7.53 5.03 3.32
CA VAL A 221 -8.96 5.38 3.32
C VAL A 221 -9.19 6.74 2.65
N CYS A 222 -8.29 7.67 2.88
CA CYS A 222 -8.43 9.07 2.46
C CYS A 222 -8.51 9.25 0.94
N TYR A 223 -7.76 8.52 0.16
CA TYR A 223 -7.76 8.74 -1.29
C TYR A 223 -9.01 8.16 -1.99
N TYR A 224 -9.75 7.26 -1.35
CA TYR A 224 -11.07 6.86 -1.88
C TYR A 224 -12.07 8.01 -1.80
N PHE A 225 -12.04 8.79 -0.72
CA PHE A 225 -12.82 10.02 -0.62
C PHE A 225 -12.38 11.03 -1.69
N GLU A 226 -11.08 11.18 -1.91
CA GLU A 226 -10.54 12.06 -2.95
C GLU A 226 -11.05 11.67 -4.34
N ALA A 227 -11.12 10.38 -4.62
CA ALA A 227 -11.65 9.89 -5.89
C ALA A 227 -13.09 10.34 -6.11
N VAL A 228 -13.98 10.10 -5.14
CA VAL A 228 -15.40 10.47 -5.25
C VAL A 228 -15.58 11.99 -5.28
N ALA A 229 -14.76 12.73 -4.51
CA ALA A 229 -14.81 14.21 -4.49
C ALA A 229 -14.53 14.83 -5.85
N GLN A 230 -13.72 14.18 -6.69
CA GLN A 230 -13.38 14.66 -8.03
C GLN A 230 -14.40 14.26 -9.10
N LEU A 231 -15.30 13.32 -8.82
CA LEU A 231 -16.36 12.97 -9.75
C LEU A 231 -17.39 14.10 -9.86
N PRO A 232 -17.97 14.32 -11.06
CA PRO A 232 -19.16 15.13 -11.18
C PRO A 232 -20.25 14.63 -10.22
N LYS A 233 -20.98 15.55 -9.60
CA LYS A 233 -21.97 15.19 -8.57
C LYS A 233 -23.01 14.19 -9.07
N GLU A 234 -23.44 14.32 -10.31
CA GLU A 234 -24.43 13.44 -10.95
C GLU A 234 -23.90 12.00 -11.17
N LYS A 235 -22.61 11.78 -11.04
CA LYS A 235 -21.98 10.47 -11.22
C LYS A 235 -21.63 9.77 -9.92
N ARG A 236 -22.00 10.34 -8.78
CA ARG A 236 -21.62 9.79 -7.46
C ARG A 236 -22.58 8.73 -6.91
N ASP A 237 -23.71 8.46 -7.55
CA ASP A 237 -24.76 7.60 -7.01
C ASP A 237 -24.50 6.11 -7.21
N ASN A 238 -23.84 5.71 -8.29
CA ASN A 238 -23.58 4.32 -8.65
C ASN A 238 -22.10 4.07 -8.94
N VAL A 239 -21.24 4.34 -7.97
CA VAL A 239 -19.79 4.22 -8.13
C VAL A 239 -19.34 2.79 -7.87
N VAL A 240 -18.57 2.24 -8.81
CA VAL A 240 -17.91 0.94 -8.70
C VAL A 240 -16.40 1.15 -8.73
N VAL A 241 -15.68 0.61 -7.76
CA VAL A 241 -14.22 0.77 -7.67
C VAL A 241 -13.53 -0.55 -7.87
N SER A 242 -12.65 -0.63 -8.87
CA SER A 242 -11.79 -1.79 -9.13
C SER A 242 -10.40 -1.54 -8.54
N VAL A 243 -9.97 -2.46 -7.68
CA VAL A 243 -8.71 -2.33 -6.95
C VAL A 243 -7.76 -3.45 -7.36
N PRO A 244 -6.57 -3.12 -7.91
CA PRO A 244 -5.57 -4.13 -8.17
C PRO A 244 -5.07 -4.65 -6.82
N SER A 245 -5.18 -5.95 -6.59
CA SER A 245 -5.09 -6.53 -5.25
C SER A 245 -4.08 -7.66 -5.19
N GLY A 246 -3.06 -7.49 -4.34
CA GLY A 246 -2.13 -8.53 -3.92
C GLY A 246 -2.34 -8.87 -2.46
N ASN A 247 -1.90 -8.01 -1.55
CA ASN A 247 -2.10 -8.17 -0.10
C ASN A 247 -3.46 -7.71 0.41
N PHE A 248 -4.28 -7.10 -0.44
CA PHE A 248 -5.64 -6.66 -0.11
C PHE A 248 -5.74 -5.54 0.92
N GLY A 249 -4.64 -4.86 1.22
CA GLY A 249 -4.65 -3.68 2.09
C GLY A 249 -5.40 -2.51 1.47
N ASN A 250 -5.17 -2.25 0.20
CA ASN A 250 -5.81 -1.17 -0.54
C ASN A 250 -7.34 -1.37 -0.59
N LEU A 251 -7.80 -2.57 -0.96
CA LEU A 251 -9.23 -2.89 -0.95
C LEU A 251 -9.84 -2.76 0.44
N THR A 252 -9.13 -3.23 1.46
CA THR A 252 -9.58 -3.10 2.86
C THR A 252 -9.84 -1.64 3.22
N ALA A 253 -8.93 -0.75 2.86
CA ALA A 253 -9.10 0.69 3.08
C ALA A 253 -10.34 1.24 2.36
N GLY A 254 -10.60 0.80 1.14
CA GLY A 254 -11.80 1.17 0.40
C GLY A 254 -13.08 0.71 1.10
N LEU A 255 -13.08 -0.51 1.62
CA LEU A 255 -14.22 -1.04 2.38
C LEU A 255 -14.44 -0.28 3.70
N ILE A 256 -13.38 0.18 4.35
CA ILE A 256 -13.50 1.07 5.50
C ILE A 256 -14.12 2.41 5.09
N ALA A 257 -13.71 2.97 3.97
CA ALA A 257 -14.29 4.20 3.43
C ALA A 257 -15.81 4.03 3.18
N LYS A 258 -16.21 2.91 2.61
CA LYS A 258 -17.63 2.58 2.43
C LYS A 258 -18.37 2.45 3.77
N THR A 259 -17.76 1.82 4.76
CA THR A 259 -18.32 1.69 6.10
C THR A 259 -18.52 3.05 6.77
N LEU A 260 -17.60 3.99 6.54
CA LEU A 260 -17.72 5.37 7.01
C LEU A 260 -18.87 6.14 6.36
N GLY A 261 -19.39 5.67 5.25
CA GLY A 261 -20.49 6.30 4.54
C GLY A 261 -20.18 6.83 3.14
N LEU A 262 -18.96 6.62 2.63
CA LEU A 262 -18.64 7.02 1.26
C LEU A 262 -19.54 6.24 0.29
N PRO A 263 -20.25 6.93 -0.65
CA PRO A 263 -21.25 6.29 -1.50
C PRO A 263 -20.63 5.47 -2.63
N ILE A 264 -20.00 4.37 -2.28
CA ILE A 264 -19.51 3.38 -3.24
C ILE A 264 -20.46 2.20 -3.24
N LYS A 265 -21.01 1.90 -4.42
CA LYS A 265 -21.99 0.82 -4.58
C LYS A 265 -21.37 -0.55 -4.33
N ARG A 266 -20.22 -0.81 -4.94
CA ARG A 266 -19.50 -2.07 -4.81
C ARG A 266 -18.03 -1.93 -5.18
N PHE A 267 -17.24 -2.91 -4.74
CA PHE A 267 -15.83 -3.03 -5.10
C PHE A 267 -15.61 -4.26 -5.97
N ILE A 268 -14.53 -4.22 -6.75
CA ILE A 268 -14.04 -5.34 -7.55
C ILE A 268 -12.60 -5.61 -7.15
N ALA A 269 -12.34 -6.84 -6.68
CA ALA A 269 -10.98 -7.32 -6.40
C ALA A 269 -10.38 -7.85 -7.70
N SER A 270 -9.38 -7.15 -8.22
CA SER A 270 -8.75 -7.49 -9.49
C SER A 270 -7.36 -8.08 -9.23
N THR A 271 -7.09 -9.28 -9.76
CA THR A 271 -5.83 -9.98 -9.53
C THR A 271 -5.14 -10.35 -10.85
N ASN A 272 -3.86 -10.69 -10.75
CA ASN A 272 -3.13 -11.38 -11.82
C ASN A 272 -3.37 -12.91 -11.71
N ALA A 273 -2.47 -13.71 -12.31
CA ALA A 273 -2.57 -15.17 -12.28
C ALA A 273 -2.53 -15.77 -10.86
N ASN A 274 -2.11 -14.99 -9.86
CA ASN A 274 -2.18 -15.38 -8.45
C ASN A 274 -3.59 -15.09 -7.93
N ASP A 275 -4.54 -15.91 -8.31
CA ASP A 275 -5.98 -15.67 -8.27
C ASP A 275 -6.70 -16.38 -7.11
N THR A 276 -6.05 -16.49 -5.96
CA THR A 276 -6.61 -17.14 -4.77
C THR A 276 -8.00 -16.61 -4.41
N VAL A 277 -8.16 -15.28 -4.35
CA VAL A 277 -9.43 -14.66 -3.96
C VAL A 277 -10.52 -14.82 -5.03
N PRO A 278 -10.30 -14.56 -6.32
CA PRO A 278 -11.31 -14.86 -7.33
C PRO A 278 -11.79 -16.31 -7.29
N ARG A 279 -10.90 -17.28 -7.15
CA ARG A 279 -11.27 -18.70 -7.01
C ARG A 279 -12.05 -18.97 -5.74
N TYR A 280 -11.67 -18.34 -4.62
CA TYR A 280 -12.40 -18.47 -3.37
C TYR A 280 -13.82 -17.91 -3.46
N LEU A 281 -14.00 -16.74 -4.04
CA LEU A 281 -15.31 -16.11 -4.18
C LEU A 281 -16.24 -16.93 -5.10
N GLU A 282 -15.69 -17.61 -6.09
CA GLU A 282 -16.45 -18.47 -6.99
C GLU A 282 -16.81 -19.81 -6.36
N SER A 283 -15.86 -20.46 -5.70
CA SER A 283 -16.01 -21.87 -5.24
C SER A 283 -16.31 -22.02 -3.75
N GLY A 284 -16.06 -21.01 -2.94
CA GLY A 284 -16.10 -21.10 -1.48
C GLY A 284 -14.92 -21.85 -0.87
N ASN A 285 -13.92 -22.23 -1.68
CA ASN A 285 -12.77 -22.99 -1.23
C ASN A 285 -11.51 -22.15 -1.23
N TRP A 286 -10.92 -21.93 -0.06
CA TRP A 286 -9.66 -21.21 0.11
C TRP A 286 -8.50 -22.16 -0.20
N ALA A 287 -7.94 -22.05 -1.40
CA ALA A 287 -6.92 -22.96 -1.91
C ALA A 287 -5.76 -22.21 -2.57
N PRO A 288 -4.88 -21.56 -1.78
CA PRO A 288 -3.70 -20.90 -2.33
C PRO A 288 -2.80 -21.89 -3.07
N LYS A 289 -2.25 -21.45 -4.20
CA LYS A 289 -1.28 -22.21 -4.99
C LYS A 289 0.10 -21.59 -4.83
N ALA A 290 1.12 -22.24 -5.36
CA ALA A 290 2.45 -21.65 -5.45
C ALA A 290 2.39 -20.32 -6.23
N THR A 291 3.08 -19.31 -5.74
CA THR A 291 3.08 -17.99 -6.36
C THR A 291 3.79 -18.02 -7.72
N VAL A 292 3.17 -17.41 -8.71
CA VAL A 292 3.68 -17.31 -10.08
C VAL A 292 4.20 -15.89 -10.29
N ALA A 293 5.39 -15.77 -10.89
CA ALA A 293 5.95 -14.48 -11.28
C ALA A 293 5.20 -13.90 -12.48
N THR A 294 4.79 -12.63 -12.42
CA THR A 294 4.03 -11.96 -13.46
C THR A 294 4.58 -10.57 -13.78
N LEU A 295 4.05 -9.95 -14.82
CA LEU A 295 4.34 -8.54 -15.18
C LEU A 295 3.91 -7.57 -14.07
N SER A 296 2.83 -7.88 -13.37
CA SER A 296 2.30 -7.07 -12.27
C SER A 296 2.82 -7.60 -10.92
N ASN A 297 4.14 -7.57 -10.76
CA ASN A 297 4.85 -8.30 -9.71
C ASN A 297 4.50 -7.88 -8.27
N ALA A 298 4.02 -6.67 -8.03
CA ALA A 298 3.58 -6.26 -6.70
C ALA A 298 2.30 -7.00 -6.25
N MET A 299 1.61 -7.66 -7.18
CA MET A 299 0.44 -8.49 -6.94
C MET A 299 0.77 -10.00 -6.96
N ASP A 300 2.03 -10.38 -6.97
CA ASP A 300 2.47 -11.78 -6.91
C ASP A 300 2.35 -12.29 -5.48
N VAL A 301 1.11 -12.48 -5.06
CA VAL A 301 0.75 -12.87 -3.70
C VAL A 301 -0.32 -13.95 -3.75
N SER A 302 -0.03 -15.12 -3.19
CA SER A 302 -0.97 -16.25 -3.12
C SER A 302 -1.76 -16.30 -1.81
N ARG A 303 -1.22 -15.69 -0.74
CA ARG A 303 -1.84 -15.64 0.60
C ARG A 303 -1.95 -14.21 1.07
N PRO A 304 -3.02 -13.48 0.65
CA PRO A 304 -3.19 -12.07 1.00
C PRO A 304 -3.26 -11.86 2.51
N ASN A 305 -2.34 -11.05 3.06
CA ASN A 305 -2.26 -10.82 4.50
C ASN A 305 -3.48 -10.08 5.07
N ASN A 306 -4.12 -9.23 4.28
CA ASN A 306 -5.26 -8.44 4.74
C ASN A 306 -6.62 -9.10 4.45
N TRP A 307 -6.65 -10.29 3.86
CA TRP A 307 -7.92 -10.96 3.60
C TRP A 307 -8.77 -11.15 4.86
N PRO A 308 -8.21 -11.52 6.02
CA PRO A 308 -9.00 -11.60 7.26
C PRO A 308 -9.69 -10.27 7.62
N ARG A 309 -9.09 -9.13 7.32
CA ARG A 309 -9.71 -7.82 7.53
C ARG A 309 -10.90 -7.58 6.59
N VAL A 310 -10.80 -8.04 5.35
CA VAL A 310 -11.90 -7.98 4.38
C VAL A 310 -13.09 -8.80 4.89
N GLU A 311 -12.85 -10.05 5.29
CA GLU A 311 -13.90 -10.93 5.82
C GLU A 311 -14.54 -10.34 7.08
N GLU A 312 -13.73 -9.77 7.96
CA GLU A 312 -14.21 -9.10 9.19
C GLU A 312 -15.15 -7.94 8.88
N LEU A 313 -14.82 -7.10 7.89
CA LEU A 313 -15.67 -5.99 7.46
C LEU A 313 -17.01 -6.47 6.90
N PHE A 314 -16.99 -7.48 6.05
CA PHE A 314 -18.22 -8.05 5.49
C PHE A 314 -19.11 -8.62 6.59
N LYS A 315 -18.52 -9.38 7.53
CA LYS A 315 -19.24 -9.96 8.67
C LYS A 315 -19.87 -8.88 9.56
N ARG A 316 -19.08 -7.87 9.95
CA ARG A 316 -19.55 -6.81 10.84
C ARG A 316 -20.64 -5.95 10.23
N ASN A 317 -20.57 -5.71 8.94
CA ASN A 317 -21.54 -4.88 8.24
C ASN A 317 -22.76 -5.68 7.74
N GLY A 318 -22.79 -7.00 7.94
CA GLY A 318 -23.83 -7.86 7.39
C GLY A 318 -23.84 -7.90 5.87
N TRP A 319 -22.70 -7.65 5.24
CA TRP A 319 -22.56 -7.71 3.79
C TRP A 319 -22.30 -9.15 3.34
N ASN A 320 -22.77 -9.48 2.13
CA ASN A 320 -22.50 -10.77 1.53
C ASN A 320 -21.21 -10.72 0.70
N LEU A 321 -20.33 -11.70 0.86
CA LEU A 321 -19.11 -11.80 0.05
C LEU A 321 -19.43 -11.91 -1.46
N SER A 322 -20.60 -12.42 -1.82
CA SER A 322 -21.06 -12.45 -3.20
C SER A 322 -21.24 -11.06 -3.83
N ASP A 323 -21.33 -10.02 -3.01
CA ASP A 323 -21.40 -8.63 -3.48
C ASP A 323 -20.05 -8.06 -3.87
N LEU A 324 -18.95 -8.71 -3.44
CA LEU A 324 -17.60 -8.36 -3.86
C LEU A 324 -17.35 -8.94 -5.25
N GLY A 325 -17.16 -8.05 -6.23
CA GLY A 325 -16.76 -8.46 -7.56
C GLY A 325 -15.30 -8.92 -7.57
N SER A 326 -14.93 -9.74 -8.54
CA SER A 326 -13.54 -10.14 -8.72
C SER A 326 -13.27 -10.58 -10.16
N GLY A 327 -12.01 -10.62 -10.51
CA GLY A 327 -11.55 -11.12 -11.79
C GLY A 327 -10.03 -11.20 -11.81
N MET A 328 -9.51 -11.90 -12.83
CA MET A 328 -8.08 -12.03 -13.04
C MET A 328 -7.73 -11.78 -14.50
N LEU A 329 -6.52 -11.28 -14.73
CA LEU A 329 -5.94 -11.22 -16.06
C LEU A 329 -4.61 -11.98 -16.08
N SER A 330 -4.39 -12.74 -17.16
CA SER A 330 -3.08 -13.31 -17.46
C SER A 330 -2.13 -12.21 -17.96
N ASP A 331 -0.84 -12.51 -18.04
CA ASP A 331 0.14 -11.58 -18.62
C ASP A 331 -0.18 -11.22 -20.08
N GLY A 332 -0.59 -12.21 -20.88
CA GLY A 332 -1.00 -11.96 -22.26
C GLY A 332 -2.18 -11.01 -22.38
N GLU A 333 -3.21 -11.21 -21.55
CA GLU A 333 -4.37 -10.33 -21.50
C GLU A 333 -4.00 -8.94 -20.98
N THR A 334 -3.07 -8.86 -20.03
CA THR A 334 -2.55 -7.58 -19.50
C THR A 334 -1.83 -6.79 -20.59
N GLU A 335 -0.99 -7.44 -21.40
CA GLU A 335 -0.31 -6.79 -22.53
C GLU A 335 -1.30 -6.23 -23.55
N GLU A 336 -2.31 -7.01 -23.92
CA GLU A 336 -3.35 -6.56 -24.87
C GLU A 336 -4.16 -5.38 -24.30
N THR A 337 -4.44 -5.40 -23.00
CA THR A 337 -5.12 -4.30 -22.32
C THR A 337 -4.30 -3.02 -22.33
N LEU A 338 -3.00 -3.12 -22.05
CA LEU A 338 -2.09 -1.96 -22.10
C LEU A 338 -2.09 -1.31 -23.48
N LYS A 339 -2.05 -2.11 -24.54
CA LYS A 339 -2.10 -1.63 -25.93
C LYS A 339 -3.43 -0.93 -26.22
N ALA A 340 -4.55 -1.52 -25.79
CA ALA A 340 -5.88 -0.94 -25.99
C ALA A 340 -6.05 0.39 -25.24
N MET A 341 -5.54 0.48 -24.01
CA MET A 341 -5.58 1.73 -23.22
C MET A 341 -4.74 2.83 -23.88
N TYR A 342 -3.54 2.49 -24.32
CA TYR A 342 -2.65 3.45 -25.00
C TYR A 342 -3.29 3.96 -26.31
N ALA A 343 -3.93 3.09 -27.07
CA ALA A 343 -4.66 3.49 -28.28
C ALA A 343 -5.80 4.49 -28.00
N LYS A 344 -6.36 4.47 -26.79
CA LYS A 344 -7.37 5.43 -26.32
C LYS A 344 -6.75 6.71 -25.72
N GLY A 345 -5.42 6.79 -25.67
CA GLY A 345 -4.73 7.97 -25.17
C GLY A 345 -4.34 7.92 -23.69
N TYR A 346 -4.48 6.77 -23.03
CA TYR A 346 -4.09 6.63 -21.63
C TYR A 346 -2.91 5.67 -21.47
N LEU A 347 -1.80 6.20 -20.94
CA LEU A 347 -0.60 5.43 -20.64
C LEU A 347 -0.71 4.82 -19.24
N CYS A 348 -0.71 3.51 -19.15
CA CYS A 348 -0.85 2.76 -17.91
C CYS A 348 0.31 1.76 -17.75
N GLU A 349 0.32 1.07 -16.64
CA GLU A 349 1.25 -0.01 -16.34
C GLU A 349 0.47 -1.29 -15.97
N PRO A 350 1.13 -2.46 -15.84
CA PRO A 350 0.40 -3.74 -15.72
C PRO A 350 -0.65 -3.82 -14.61
N HIS A 351 -0.37 -3.27 -13.43
CA HIS A 351 -1.31 -3.33 -12.29
C HIS A 351 -2.61 -2.58 -12.58
N GLY A 352 -2.49 -1.35 -13.08
CA GLY A 352 -3.64 -0.53 -13.45
C GLY A 352 -4.42 -1.11 -14.62
N ALA A 353 -3.73 -1.72 -15.58
CA ALA A 353 -4.36 -2.38 -16.73
C ALA A 353 -5.27 -3.54 -16.29
N ILE A 354 -4.84 -4.34 -15.33
CA ILE A 354 -5.66 -5.41 -14.77
C ILE A 354 -6.93 -4.83 -14.15
N ALA A 355 -6.80 -3.84 -13.29
CA ALA A 355 -7.94 -3.20 -12.64
C ALA A 355 -8.91 -2.59 -13.66
N TYR A 356 -8.38 -1.94 -14.70
CA TYR A 356 -9.18 -1.35 -15.77
C TYR A 356 -9.99 -2.40 -16.53
N GLN A 357 -9.36 -3.48 -16.99
CA GLN A 357 -10.04 -4.47 -17.82
C GLN A 357 -11.10 -5.24 -17.04
N VAL A 358 -10.81 -5.64 -15.81
CA VAL A 358 -11.78 -6.33 -14.96
C VAL A 358 -12.98 -5.42 -14.67
N LEU A 359 -12.74 -4.13 -14.42
CA LEU A 359 -13.81 -3.15 -14.26
C LEU A 359 -14.67 -3.03 -15.53
N LYS A 360 -14.02 -2.86 -16.69
CA LYS A 360 -14.72 -2.70 -17.97
C LYS A 360 -15.61 -3.90 -18.28
N ASP A 361 -15.16 -5.10 -17.98
CA ASP A 361 -15.92 -6.33 -18.24
C ASP A 361 -17.15 -6.45 -17.36
N GLN A 362 -17.19 -5.80 -16.19
CA GLN A 362 -18.26 -5.97 -15.19
C GLN A 362 -19.10 -4.71 -14.96
N LEU A 363 -18.71 -3.57 -15.53
CA LEU A 363 -19.42 -2.31 -15.34
C LEU A 363 -20.75 -2.32 -16.08
N LYS A 364 -21.82 -1.94 -15.37
CA LYS A 364 -23.15 -1.80 -15.95
C LYS A 364 -23.36 -0.40 -16.54
N ALA A 365 -24.34 -0.27 -17.43
CA ALA A 365 -24.57 0.98 -18.19
C ALA A 365 -24.86 2.21 -17.32
N ASP A 366 -25.49 2.02 -16.16
CA ASP A 366 -25.86 3.09 -15.22
C ASP A 366 -24.79 3.34 -14.15
N GLU A 367 -23.66 2.60 -14.19
CA GLU A 367 -22.59 2.69 -13.20
C GLU A 367 -21.45 3.57 -13.68
N THR A 368 -20.79 4.22 -12.74
CA THR A 368 -19.52 4.95 -12.96
C THR A 368 -18.40 4.16 -12.34
N GLY A 369 -17.39 3.81 -13.13
CA GLY A 369 -16.26 3.01 -12.70
C GLY A 369 -15.03 3.84 -12.39
N ILE A 370 -14.33 3.46 -11.32
CA ILE A 370 -13.01 3.98 -10.97
C ILE A 370 -12.08 2.79 -10.84
N PHE A 371 -10.92 2.84 -11.51
CA PHE A 371 -9.86 1.87 -11.28
C PHE A 371 -8.64 2.59 -10.70
N LEU A 372 -7.91 1.90 -9.82
CA LEU A 372 -6.76 2.50 -9.19
C LEU A 372 -5.48 2.26 -9.99
N CYS A 373 -4.71 3.34 -10.22
CA CYS A 373 -3.38 3.29 -10.80
C CYS A 373 -2.36 3.41 -9.67
N THR A 374 -1.79 2.28 -9.27
CA THR A 374 -0.98 2.15 -8.06
C THR A 374 0.49 2.47 -8.25
N ALA A 375 0.99 2.52 -9.49
CA ALA A 375 2.38 2.87 -9.79
C ALA A 375 2.47 3.64 -11.10
N HIS A 376 3.48 4.52 -11.19
CA HIS A 376 3.80 5.23 -12.42
C HIS A 376 4.36 4.26 -13.46
N PRO A 377 3.98 4.40 -14.75
CA PRO A 377 4.50 3.51 -15.81
C PRO A 377 6.02 3.42 -15.88
N ALA A 378 6.75 4.49 -15.58
CA ALA A 378 8.21 4.51 -15.59
C ALA A 378 8.85 3.55 -14.57
N LYS A 379 8.14 3.10 -13.56
CA LYS A 379 8.63 2.08 -12.62
C LYS A 379 8.70 0.70 -13.28
N PHE A 380 7.96 0.51 -14.34
CA PHE A 380 7.93 -0.71 -15.16
C PHE A 380 8.41 -0.42 -16.59
N LYS A 381 9.39 0.48 -16.70
CA LYS A 381 9.88 1.03 -17.96
C LYS A 381 10.18 -0.03 -19.00
N GLU A 382 10.94 -1.07 -18.65
CA GLU A 382 11.31 -2.13 -19.60
C GLU A 382 10.08 -2.84 -20.17
N SER A 383 9.16 -3.26 -19.33
CA SER A 383 7.96 -3.97 -19.76
C SER A 383 7.04 -3.07 -20.59
N VAL A 384 6.80 -1.85 -20.15
CA VAL A 384 5.90 -0.91 -20.84
C VAL A 384 6.48 -0.51 -22.20
N GLU A 385 7.78 -0.22 -22.28
CA GLU A 385 8.45 0.11 -23.53
C GLU A 385 8.41 -1.06 -24.53
N ARG A 386 8.66 -2.28 -24.04
CA ARG A 386 8.58 -3.49 -24.88
C ARG A 386 7.16 -3.71 -25.41
N ILE A 387 6.16 -3.61 -24.55
CA ILE A 387 4.75 -3.88 -24.91
C ILE A 387 4.23 -2.82 -25.87
N LEU A 388 4.50 -1.54 -25.60
CA LEU A 388 3.94 -0.42 -26.36
C LEU A 388 4.84 0.11 -27.48
N SER A 389 6.06 -0.41 -27.62
CA SER A 389 7.05 0.02 -28.62
C SER A 389 7.30 1.53 -28.58
N LEU A 390 7.58 2.06 -27.39
CA LEU A 390 7.86 3.47 -27.18
C LEU A 390 9.00 3.68 -26.18
N ASP A 391 9.52 4.89 -26.11
CA ASP A 391 10.48 5.33 -25.10
C ASP A 391 9.75 6.12 -24.01
N LEU A 392 9.96 5.73 -22.75
CA LEU A 392 9.43 6.46 -21.60
C LEU A 392 10.52 7.35 -21.01
N PRO A 393 10.30 8.68 -20.96
CA PRO A 393 11.21 9.55 -20.22
C PRO A 393 11.13 9.25 -18.71
N LEU A 394 12.28 9.35 -18.02
CA LEU A 394 12.29 9.20 -16.58
C LEU A 394 11.71 10.46 -15.93
N PRO A 395 10.70 10.31 -15.05
CA PRO A 395 10.27 11.44 -14.20
C PRO A 395 11.44 11.96 -13.35
N GLU A 396 11.40 13.23 -13.01
CA GLU A 396 12.44 13.85 -12.19
C GLU A 396 12.68 13.09 -10.87
N ALA A 397 11.62 12.59 -10.25
CA ALA A 397 11.70 11.83 -9.02
C ALA A 397 12.59 10.59 -9.12
N LEU A 398 12.66 9.96 -10.31
CA LEU A 398 13.57 8.83 -10.57
C LEU A 398 14.92 9.30 -11.08
N ASP A 399 14.94 10.25 -12.00
CA ASP A 399 16.17 10.69 -12.67
C ASP A 399 17.17 11.31 -11.69
N LYS A 400 16.70 12.11 -10.74
CA LYS A 400 17.59 12.74 -9.74
C LYS A 400 18.35 11.72 -8.90
N HIS A 401 17.72 10.59 -8.53
CA HIS A 401 18.38 9.53 -7.77
C HIS A 401 19.28 8.65 -8.64
N ASN A 402 18.93 8.51 -9.91
CA ASN A 402 19.72 7.72 -10.86
C ASN A 402 21.14 8.29 -11.05
N LYS A 403 21.34 9.57 -10.81
CA LYS A 403 22.62 10.27 -10.93
C LYS A 403 23.48 10.23 -9.66
N LEU A 404 22.92 9.74 -8.54
CA LEU A 404 23.62 9.70 -7.26
C LEU A 404 24.38 8.39 -7.07
N PRO A 405 25.44 8.36 -6.24
CA PRO A 405 26.17 7.14 -5.98
C PRO A 405 25.38 6.19 -5.06
N LEU A 406 25.60 4.88 -5.24
CA LEU A 406 25.08 3.87 -4.34
C LEU A 406 25.83 3.92 -3.01
N LEU A 407 25.08 3.92 -1.91
CA LEU A 407 25.60 3.97 -0.55
C LEU A 407 25.38 2.63 0.19
N SER A 408 25.04 1.57 -0.54
CA SER A 408 24.74 0.27 0.07
C SER A 408 25.99 -0.44 0.59
N ASP A 409 25.84 -1.09 1.74
CA ASP A 409 26.79 -2.09 2.23
C ASP A 409 26.47 -3.45 1.60
N GLU A 410 27.42 -4.36 1.61
CA GLU A 410 27.24 -5.74 1.17
C GLU A 410 27.39 -6.69 2.34
N MET A 411 26.63 -7.79 2.32
CA MET A 411 26.64 -8.77 3.40
C MET A 411 26.26 -10.15 2.86
N ASP A 412 26.79 -11.19 3.46
CA ASP A 412 26.38 -12.55 3.18
C ASP A 412 25.02 -12.85 3.87
N ASP A 413 24.37 -13.91 3.43
CA ASP A 413 23.17 -14.46 4.04
C ASP A 413 23.54 -15.16 5.37
N ASP A 414 23.91 -14.35 6.37
CA ASP A 414 24.40 -14.79 7.67
C ASP A 414 23.85 -13.88 8.76
N PHE A 415 23.01 -14.43 9.61
CA PHE A 415 22.36 -13.65 10.68
C PHE A 415 23.35 -13.04 11.68
N ALA A 416 24.46 -13.73 11.99
CA ALA A 416 25.47 -13.18 12.90
C ALA A 416 26.07 -11.88 12.37
N GLN A 417 26.29 -11.79 11.05
CA GLN A 417 26.76 -10.56 10.40
C GLN A 417 25.70 -9.45 10.50
N LEU A 418 24.45 -9.78 10.22
CA LEU A 418 23.36 -8.81 10.32
C LEU A 418 23.18 -8.30 11.74
N ARG A 419 23.20 -9.19 12.72
CA ARG A 419 23.07 -8.82 14.13
C ARG A 419 24.15 -7.83 14.56
N ALA A 420 25.40 -8.12 14.21
CA ALA A 420 26.53 -7.21 14.49
C ALA A 420 26.37 -5.86 13.80
N TYR A 421 25.88 -5.85 12.57
CA TYR A 421 25.61 -4.63 11.80
C TYR A 421 24.51 -3.77 12.46
N LEU A 422 23.43 -4.39 12.91
CA LEU A 422 22.30 -3.69 13.55
C LEU A 422 22.68 -3.10 14.91
N LEU A 423 23.66 -3.68 15.61
CA LEU A 423 24.11 -3.20 16.92
C LEU A 423 25.12 -2.06 16.86
N LYS A 424 25.63 -1.72 15.67
CA LYS A 424 26.51 -0.57 15.48
C LYS A 424 25.73 0.74 15.55
#